data_8f2f853b0762fb109bd13cdbc5ac1f5e
#
_entry.id   8f2f853b0762fb109bd13cdbc5ac1f5e
#
_cell.length_a   1.000
_cell.length_b   1.000
_cell.length_c   1.000
_cell.angle_alpha   90.00
_cell.angle_beta   90.00
_cell.angle_gamma   90.00
#
_symmetry.space_group_name_H-M   'P 1'
#
loop_
_entity.id
_entity.type
_entity.pdbx_description
1 polymer ?
#
loop_
_entity_poly.entity_id
_entity_poly.type
_entity_poly.pdbx_seq_one_letter_code
_entity_poly.pdbx_strand_id
1 'polypeptide(L)'
;MLRHSQLRAFHFVAIYGSFSVAAERLKISQPAVSEQVKKLEQNYDTLLIRRHNKKITLTNEGRKILLLTKQLFEVEQQIEDYISESGQELAGSIRIIADSASHVLNILAAFRKKYPKVKVILRSGNSEEVENTLRSFNSEIGIMPNLSKKLDIGMKFLGSSKIIAFGQPEYFVTGKKILKMVDLTKLPIIFREKGSNTRKIIEKEAKIQGVNLKPIIEVEGREAMRELVASGAGIGFVSEAEFVADTRVMKVNIQGDNLVMNETVAFLKQRSNVRVIRNFLSLVDKHISVNST
;
A
#
# COMPACT_ATOMS: atom_id res chain seq x y z
N MET A 1 35.08 2.50 -15.72
CA MET A 1 33.81 2.78 -16.41
C MET A 1 32.75 1.83 -15.91
N LEU A 2 31.57 2.31 -15.51
CA LEU A 2 30.45 1.51 -15.03
C LEU A 2 29.95 0.58 -16.15
N ARG A 3 29.82 -0.73 -15.85
CA ARG A 3 29.34 -1.72 -16.83
C ARG A 3 27.95 -2.23 -16.45
N HIS A 4 27.07 -2.30 -17.43
CA HIS A 4 25.70 -2.80 -17.26
C HIS A 4 25.65 -4.20 -16.64
N SER A 5 26.55 -5.12 -17.04
CA SER A 5 26.64 -6.47 -16.45
C SER A 5 26.94 -6.47 -14.94
N GLN A 6 27.75 -5.52 -14.47
CA GLN A 6 28.08 -5.38 -13.05
C GLN A 6 26.86 -4.89 -12.25
N LEU A 7 26.15 -3.88 -12.76
CA LEU A 7 24.91 -3.40 -12.14
C LEU A 7 23.84 -4.50 -12.12
N ARG A 8 23.70 -5.24 -13.21
CA ARG A 8 22.72 -6.33 -13.32
C ARG A 8 23.03 -7.46 -12.34
N ALA A 9 24.29 -7.86 -12.20
CA ALA A 9 24.72 -8.85 -11.20
C ALA A 9 24.41 -8.39 -9.78
N PHE A 10 24.81 -7.16 -9.42
CA PHE A 10 24.48 -6.58 -8.12
C PHE A 10 22.98 -6.53 -7.87
N HIS A 11 22.20 -6.03 -8.82
CA HIS A 11 20.74 -5.91 -8.73
C HIS A 11 20.09 -7.25 -8.38
N PHE A 12 20.41 -8.31 -9.13
CA PHE A 12 19.82 -9.62 -8.92
C PHE A 12 20.25 -10.23 -7.57
N VAL A 13 21.52 -10.09 -7.17
CA VAL A 13 21.96 -10.52 -5.83
C VAL A 13 21.22 -9.75 -4.73
N ALA A 14 21.04 -8.45 -4.90
CA ALA A 14 20.36 -7.60 -3.93
C ALA A 14 18.84 -7.92 -3.80
N ILE A 15 18.18 -8.23 -4.93
CA ILE A 15 16.73 -8.58 -4.94
C ILE A 15 16.49 -9.96 -4.33
N TYR A 16 17.31 -10.95 -4.69
CA TYR A 16 17.08 -12.34 -4.28
C TYR A 16 17.80 -12.74 -2.99
N GLY A 17 18.70 -11.89 -2.48
CA GLY A 17 19.48 -12.19 -1.27
C GLY A 17 20.41 -13.38 -1.41
N SER A 18 20.72 -13.81 -2.66
CA SER A 18 21.52 -15.01 -2.94
C SER A 18 22.27 -14.90 -4.25
N PHE A 19 23.57 -15.20 -4.22
CA PHE A 19 24.42 -15.27 -5.42
C PHE A 19 24.03 -16.44 -6.33
N SER A 20 23.66 -17.58 -5.75
CA SER A 20 23.25 -18.77 -6.52
C SER A 20 21.93 -18.55 -7.26
N VAL A 21 20.94 -17.99 -6.57
CA VAL A 21 19.63 -17.67 -7.20
C VAL A 21 19.81 -16.58 -8.27
N ALA A 22 20.66 -15.57 -8.02
CA ALA A 22 20.96 -14.54 -9.01
C ALA A 22 21.63 -15.15 -10.26
N ALA A 23 22.56 -16.09 -10.07
CA ALA A 23 23.23 -16.79 -11.18
C ALA A 23 22.27 -17.59 -12.03
N GLU A 24 21.36 -18.35 -11.41
CA GLU A 24 20.29 -19.09 -12.10
C GLU A 24 19.41 -18.16 -12.93
N ARG A 25 18.97 -17.04 -12.35
CA ARG A 25 18.12 -16.04 -13.03
C ARG A 25 18.83 -15.34 -14.18
N LEU A 26 20.13 -15.11 -14.03
CA LEU A 26 20.95 -14.48 -15.07
C LEU A 26 21.49 -15.48 -16.12
N LYS A 27 21.26 -16.79 -15.90
CA LYS A 27 21.77 -17.89 -16.76
C LYS A 27 23.28 -17.86 -16.94
N ILE A 28 24.02 -17.54 -15.85
CA ILE A 28 25.48 -17.56 -15.79
C ILE A 28 25.94 -18.29 -14.53
N SER A 29 27.24 -18.56 -14.41
CA SER A 29 27.79 -19.24 -13.23
C SER A 29 27.79 -18.33 -11.99
N GLN A 30 27.66 -18.92 -10.81
CA GLN A 30 27.73 -18.16 -9.53
C GLN A 30 29.10 -17.46 -9.35
N PRO A 31 30.26 -18.05 -9.71
CA PRO A 31 31.53 -17.33 -9.70
C PRO A 31 31.54 -16.09 -10.59
N ALA A 32 30.88 -16.15 -11.77
CA ALA A 32 30.79 -15.00 -12.67
C ALA A 32 29.97 -13.87 -12.03
N VAL A 33 28.82 -14.18 -11.41
CA VAL A 33 28.04 -13.17 -10.67
C VAL A 33 28.87 -12.55 -9.54
N SER A 34 29.55 -13.38 -8.75
CA SER A 34 30.40 -12.90 -7.65
C SER A 34 31.53 -11.98 -8.15
N GLU A 35 32.15 -12.33 -9.24
CA GLU A 35 33.21 -11.53 -9.88
C GLU A 35 32.69 -10.19 -10.39
N GLN A 36 31.49 -10.14 -11.02
CA GLN A 36 30.89 -8.89 -11.48
C GLN A 36 30.59 -7.94 -10.32
N VAL A 37 30.02 -8.45 -9.22
CA VAL A 37 29.76 -7.64 -8.02
C VAL A 37 31.06 -7.15 -7.39
N LYS A 38 32.07 -8.03 -7.24
CA LYS A 38 33.36 -7.65 -6.71
C LYS A 38 34.04 -6.56 -7.54
N LYS A 39 34.00 -6.67 -8.87
CA LYS A 39 34.54 -5.63 -9.77
C LYS A 39 33.80 -4.31 -9.64
N LEU A 40 32.46 -4.33 -9.43
CA LEU A 40 31.69 -3.13 -9.17
C LEU A 40 32.17 -2.45 -7.88
N GLU A 41 32.29 -3.20 -6.79
CA GLU A 41 32.74 -2.68 -5.49
C GLU A 41 34.16 -2.13 -5.56
N GLN A 42 35.09 -2.86 -6.21
CA GLN A 42 36.48 -2.46 -6.35
C GLN A 42 36.68 -1.23 -7.24
N ASN A 43 35.94 -1.12 -8.37
CA ASN A 43 36.06 0.02 -9.29
C ASN A 43 35.72 1.36 -8.65
N TYR A 44 34.93 1.35 -7.59
CA TYR A 44 34.41 2.55 -6.91
C TYR A 44 34.79 2.61 -5.44
N ASP A 45 35.64 1.69 -4.99
CA ASP A 45 36.06 1.57 -3.58
C ASP A 45 34.88 1.64 -2.60
N THR A 46 33.80 0.93 -2.95
CA THR A 46 32.53 1.02 -2.22
C THR A 46 31.96 -0.36 -1.98
N LEU A 47 31.84 -0.76 -0.71
CA LEU A 47 31.18 -2.01 -0.34
C LEU A 47 29.67 -1.85 -0.42
N LEU A 48 29.03 -2.68 -1.25
CA LEU A 48 27.57 -2.68 -1.46
C LEU A 48 26.88 -3.83 -0.72
N ILE A 49 27.59 -4.96 -0.56
CA ILE A 49 27.05 -6.19 0.00
C ILE A 49 27.94 -6.65 1.17
N ARG A 50 27.33 -6.89 2.34
CA ARG A 50 27.96 -7.56 3.46
C ARG A 50 27.58 -9.03 3.47
N ARG A 51 28.59 -9.90 3.67
CA ARG A 51 28.40 -11.35 3.81
C ARG A 51 28.69 -11.72 5.26
N HIS A 52 27.68 -12.17 5.99
CA HIS A 52 27.85 -12.64 7.36
C HIS A 52 27.06 -13.93 7.57
N ASN A 53 27.71 -15.00 8.03
CA ASN A 53 27.10 -16.31 8.35
C ASN A 53 26.15 -16.81 7.24
N LYS A 54 26.60 -16.85 5.98
CA LYS A 54 25.83 -17.25 4.78
C LYS A 54 24.63 -16.34 4.46
N LYS A 55 24.42 -15.25 5.21
CA LYS A 55 23.40 -14.24 4.90
C LYS A 55 24.00 -13.07 4.16
N ILE A 56 23.25 -12.58 3.19
CA ILE A 56 23.59 -11.40 2.39
C ILE A 56 22.75 -10.23 2.91
N THR A 57 23.42 -9.13 3.25
CA THR A 57 22.76 -7.87 3.62
C THR A 57 23.37 -6.72 2.83
N LEU A 58 22.55 -5.71 2.52
CA LEU A 58 23.02 -4.53 1.82
C LEU A 58 23.59 -3.50 2.81
N THR A 59 24.67 -2.83 2.39
CA THR A 59 25.14 -1.60 3.06
C THR A 59 24.15 -0.45 2.84
N ASN A 60 24.38 0.72 3.43
CA ASN A 60 23.60 1.92 3.14
C ASN A 60 23.74 2.32 1.66
N GLU A 61 24.96 2.28 1.14
CA GLU A 61 25.30 2.53 -0.25
C GLU A 61 24.63 1.50 -1.16
N GLY A 62 24.70 0.22 -0.80
CA GLY A 62 24.02 -0.86 -1.50
C GLY A 62 22.50 -0.64 -1.60
N ARG A 63 21.84 -0.16 -0.53
CA ARG A 63 20.41 0.17 -0.58
C ARG A 63 20.10 1.32 -1.54
N LYS A 64 20.92 2.37 -1.55
CA LYS A 64 20.79 3.50 -2.50
C LYS A 64 20.98 3.04 -3.94
N ILE A 65 22.04 2.27 -4.21
CA ILE A 65 22.30 1.73 -5.55
C ILE A 65 21.21 0.76 -5.99
N LEU A 66 20.64 -0.05 -5.08
CA LEU A 66 19.49 -0.91 -5.41
C LEU A 66 18.28 -0.11 -5.89
N LEU A 67 17.96 1.03 -5.28
CA LEU A 67 16.87 1.88 -5.75
C LEU A 67 17.13 2.40 -7.17
N LEU A 68 18.36 2.85 -7.44
CA LEU A 68 18.75 3.33 -8.78
C LEU A 68 18.73 2.21 -9.82
N THR A 69 19.18 1.01 -9.46
CA THR A 69 19.15 -0.13 -10.39
C THR A 69 17.72 -0.64 -10.63
N LYS A 70 16.82 -0.54 -9.66
CA LYS A 70 15.39 -0.80 -9.89
C LYS A 70 14.80 0.15 -10.93
N GLN A 71 15.13 1.43 -10.88
CA GLN A 71 14.69 2.42 -11.87
C GLN A 71 15.29 2.10 -13.26
N LEU A 72 16.58 1.84 -13.31
CA LEU A 72 17.30 1.53 -14.55
C LEU A 72 16.67 0.33 -15.28
N PHE A 73 16.52 -0.79 -14.59
CA PHE A 73 15.99 -2.02 -15.20
C PHE A 73 14.49 -1.96 -15.48
N GLU A 74 13.75 -1.10 -14.77
CA GLU A 74 12.37 -0.83 -15.12
C GLU A 74 12.24 0.01 -16.40
N VAL A 75 13.14 1.00 -16.62
CA VAL A 75 13.20 1.75 -17.89
C VAL A 75 13.63 0.83 -19.04
N GLU A 76 14.60 -0.05 -18.82
CA GLU A 76 14.98 -1.09 -19.81
C GLU A 76 13.78 -1.94 -20.20
N GLN A 77 13.01 -2.43 -19.23
CA GLN A 77 11.80 -3.21 -19.49
C GLN A 77 10.72 -2.40 -20.23
N GLN A 78 10.55 -1.12 -19.92
CA GLN A 78 9.61 -0.24 -20.65
C GLN A 78 10.01 -0.08 -22.11
N ILE A 79 11.31 0.00 -22.40
CA ILE A 79 11.82 0.05 -23.78
C ILE A 79 11.52 -1.26 -24.50
N GLU A 80 11.80 -2.41 -23.89
CA GLU A 80 11.48 -3.72 -24.44
C GLU A 80 9.98 -3.87 -24.68
N ASP A 81 9.14 -3.49 -23.71
CA ASP A 81 7.68 -3.51 -23.84
C ASP A 81 7.21 -2.63 -25.00
N TYR A 82 7.79 -1.44 -25.15
CA TYR A 82 7.42 -0.51 -26.23
C TYR A 82 7.77 -1.04 -27.62
N ILE A 83 8.94 -1.66 -27.75
CA ILE A 83 9.40 -2.24 -29.02
C ILE A 83 8.57 -3.51 -29.37
N SER A 84 8.18 -4.28 -28.34
CA SER A 84 7.46 -5.56 -28.51
C SER A 84 5.92 -5.44 -28.45
N GLU A 85 5.38 -4.21 -28.33
CA GLU A 85 3.95 -3.94 -28.05
C GLU A 85 2.96 -4.50 -29.12
N SER A 86 3.47 -4.90 -30.29
CA SER A 86 2.67 -5.46 -31.38
C SER A 86 2.28 -6.92 -31.12
N GLY A 87 1.31 -7.17 -30.23
CA GLY A 87 0.62 -8.46 -30.14
C GLY A 87 0.90 -9.33 -28.91
N GLN A 88 1.75 -8.95 -27.99
CA GLN A 88 1.97 -9.76 -26.79
C GLN A 88 0.93 -9.49 -25.70
N GLU A 89 0.34 -10.58 -25.15
CA GLU A 89 -0.54 -10.49 -23.99
C GLU A 89 0.20 -9.93 -22.76
N LEU A 90 -0.51 -9.11 -21.97
CA LEU A 90 0.03 -8.61 -20.71
C LEU A 90 0.24 -9.78 -19.73
N ALA A 91 1.48 -9.97 -19.29
CA ALA A 91 1.89 -11.01 -18.34
C ALA A 91 2.77 -10.41 -17.23
N GLY A 92 3.10 -11.20 -16.21
CA GLY A 92 3.96 -10.78 -15.10
C GLY A 92 3.20 -10.62 -13.80
N SER A 93 3.49 -9.58 -13.01
CA SER A 93 2.82 -9.35 -11.72
C SER A 93 2.59 -7.87 -11.46
N ILE A 94 1.52 -7.58 -10.72
CA ILE A 94 1.24 -6.27 -10.11
C ILE A 94 1.13 -6.42 -8.61
N ARG A 95 1.92 -5.65 -7.86
CA ARG A 95 1.91 -5.62 -6.39
C ARG A 95 1.14 -4.38 -5.94
N ILE A 96 0.11 -4.61 -5.17
CA ILE A 96 -0.79 -3.58 -4.65
C ILE A 96 -0.71 -3.62 -3.14
N ILE A 97 -0.55 -2.46 -2.52
CA ILE A 97 -0.67 -2.29 -1.08
C ILE A 97 -1.84 -1.38 -0.77
N ALA A 98 -2.68 -1.77 0.17
CA ALA A 98 -3.90 -1.05 0.49
C ALA A 98 -4.06 -0.88 2.00
N ASP A 99 -4.39 0.34 2.43
CA ASP A 99 -4.93 0.56 3.77
C ASP A 99 -6.31 -0.09 3.87
N SER A 100 -7.14 0.05 2.83
CA SER A 100 -8.35 -0.74 2.63
C SER A 100 -8.45 -1.25 1.20
N ALA A 101 -8.78 -2.53 1.05
CA ALA A 101 -9.00 -3.13 -0.25
C ALA A 101 -10.43 -2.92 -0.78
N SER A 102 -11.40 -2.55 0.08
CA SER A 102 -12.84 -2.52 -0.24
C SER A 102 -13.16 -1.74 -1.52
N HIS A 103 -12.52 -0.58 -1.68
CA HIS A 103 -12.75 0.30 -2.83
C HIS A 103 -12.13 -0.17 -4.15
N VAL A 104 -11.25 -1.17 -4.11
CA VAL A 104 -10.52 -1.63 -5.30
C VAL A 104 -10.88 -3.05 -5.73
N LEU A 105 -11.68 -3.78 -4.95
CA LEU A 105 -12.02 -5.19 -5.23
C LEU A 105 -12.68 -5.39 -6.60
N ASN A 106 -13.63 -4.53 -6.98
CA ASN A 106 -14.30 -4.60 -8.28
C ASN A 106 -13.33 -4.30 -9.43
N ILE A 107 -12.42 -3.35 -9.23
CA ILE A 107 -11.36 -3.02 -10.21
C ILE A 107 -10.41 -4.21 -10.36
N LEU A 108 -10.02 -4.85 -9.24
CA LEU A 108 -9.18 -6.05 -9.26
C LEU A 108 -9.84 -7.22 -9.98
N ALA A 109 -11.13 -7.44 -9.74
CA ALA A 109 -11.91 -8.48 -10.43
C ALA A 109 -11.93 -8.23 -11.93
N ALA A 110 -12.21 -6.99 -12.36
CA ALA A 110 -12.20 -6.59 -13.76
C ALA A 110 -10.80 -6.72 -14.39
N PHE A 111 -9.75 -6.33 -13.65
CA PHE A 111 -8.37 -6.45 -14.08
C PHE A 111 -7.97 -7.91 -14.30
N ARG A 112 -8.28 -8.80 -13.35
CA ARG A 112 -8.02 -10.24 -13.46
C ARG A 112 -8.75 -10.89 -14.64
N LYS A 113 -10.01 -10.51 -14.89
CA LYS A 113 -10.78 -11.00 -16.03
C LYS A 113 -10.15 -10.58 -17.35
N LYS A 114 -9.68 -9.32 -17.44
CA LYS A 114 -9.09 -8.77 -18.67
C LYS A 114 -7.65 -9.25 -18.93
N TYR A 115 -6.87 -9.46 -17.85
CA TYR A 115 -5.45 -9.81 -17.94
C TYR A 115 -5.14 -11.09 -17.12
N PRO A 116 -5.59 -12.26 -17.57
CA PRO A 116 -5.51 -13.51 -16.80
C PRO A 116 -4.09 -14.00 -16.53
N LYS A 117 -3.11 -13.57 -17.36
CA LYS A 117 -1.69 -13.94 -17.19
C LYS A 117 -0.94 -13.03 -16.20
N VAL A 118 -1.59 -11.99 -15.67
CA VAL A 118 -0.99 -11.13 -14.65
C VAL A 118 -1.31 -11.66 -13.25
N LYS A 119 -0.28 -11.96 -12.47
CA LYS A 119 -0.42 -12.29 -11.05
C LYS A 119 -0.68 -11.01 -10.25
N VAL A 120 -1.79 -10.94 -9.52
CA VAL A 120 -2.07 -9.85 -8.59
C VAL A 120 -1.60 -10.26 -7.20
N ILE A 121 -0.80 -9.41 -6.56
CA ILE A 121 -0.35 -9.56 -5.18
C ILE A 121 -0.90 -8.37 -4.40
N LEU A 122 -1.86 -8.63 -3.51
CA LEU A 122 -2.47 -7.62 -2.65
C LEU A 122 -1.96 -7.80 -1.22
N ARG A 123 -1.47 -6.71 -0.61
CA ARG A 123 -1.03 -6.66 0.78
C ARG A 123 -1.81 -5.59 1.52
N SER A 124 -2.08 -5.82 2.78
CA SER A 124 -2.56 -4.77 3.68
C SER A 124 -1.38 -3.98 4.23
N GLY A 125 -1.60 -2.69 4.46
CA GLY A 125 -0.63 -1.78 5.09
C GLY A 125 -1.28 -0.45 5.41
N ASN A 126 -0.77 0.27 6.39
CA ASN A 126 -1.24 1.62 6.69
C ASN A 126 -0.71 2.64 5.67
N SER A 127 -1.19 3.87 5.71
CA SER A 127 -0.86 4.89 4.71
C SER A 127 0.64 5.23 4.63
N GLU A 128 1.38 5.14 5.73
CA GLU A 128 2.82 5.36 5.74
C GLU A 128 3.56 4.23 5.02
N GLU A 129 3.15 2.99 5.26
CA GLU A 129 3.69 1.82 4.56
C GLU A 129 3.39 1.85 3.07
N VAL A 130 2.18 2.31 2.68
CA VAL A 130 1.81 2.48 1.27
C VAL A 130 2.81 3.41 0.56
N GLU A 131 3.09 4.59 1.13
CA GLU A 131 4.04 5.52 0.54
C GLU A 131 5.46 4.95 0.46
N ASN A 132 5.91 4.33 1.55
CA ASN A 132 7.26 3.75 1.63
C ASN A 132 7.47 2.62 0.63
N THR A 133 6.47 1.75 0.45
CA THR A 133 6.56 0.64 -0.52
C THR A 133 6.50 1.10 -1.96
N LEU A 134 5.73 2.15 -2.27
CA LEU A 134 5.74 2.77 -3.60
C LEU A 134 7.13 3.34 -3.92
N ARG A 135 7.71 4.17 -3.03
CA ARG A 135 9.02 4.79 -3.24
C ARG A 135 10.19 3.80 -3.28
N SER A 136 10.07 2.70 -2.58
CA SER A 136 11.07 1.62 -2.62
C SER A 136 10.88 0.64 -3.78
N PHE A 137 9.91 0.88 -4.69
CA PHE A 137 9.59 0.01 -5.82
C PHE A 137 9.18 -1.41 -5.39
N ASN A 138 8.61 -1.55 -4.19
CA ASN A 138 8.08 -2.80 -3.67
C ASN A 138 6.59 -2.99 -3.94
N SER A 139 5.89 -1.92 -4.38
CA SER A 139 4.52 -1.95 -4.88
C SER A 139 4.40 -1.05 -6.12
N GLU A 140 3.52 -1.40 -7.03
CA GLU A 140 3.17 -0.63 -8.22
C GLU A 140 2.04 0.36 -7.92
N ILE A 141 1.07 -0.09 -7.13
CA ILE A 141 -0.14 0.67 -6.80
C ILE A 141 -0.29 0.70 -5.28
N GLY A 142 -0.67 1.86 -4.77
CA GLY A 142 -1.11 2.08 -3.40
C GLY A 142 -2.59 2.46 -3.34
N ILE A 143 -3.32 1.96 -2.35
CA ILE A 143 -4.67 2.41 -2.04
C ILE A 143 -4.62 2.98 -0.63
N MET A 144 -4.93 4.26 -0.51
CA MET A 144 -4.84 4.95 0.77
C MET A 144 -5.78 6.15 0.84
N PRO A 145 -6.30 6.44 2.03
CA PRO A 145 -7.16 7.61 2.21
C PRO A 145 -6.36 8.91 2.36
N ASN A 146 -6.99 10.02 1.97
CA ASN A 146 -6.55 11.39 2.27
C ASN A 146 -5.09 11.71 1.94
N LEU A 147 -4.58 11.19 0.83
CA LEU A 147 -3.23 11.48 0.39
C LEU A 147 -3.07 12.97 0.06
N SER A 148 -2.14 13.64 0.71
CA SER A 148 -1.73 14.99 0.34
C SER A 148 -0.97 14.98 -0.99
N LYS A 149 -1.11 16.05 -1.79
CA LYS A 149 -0.38 16.18 -3.06
C LYS A 149 1.13 16.11 -2.84
N LYS A 150 1.79 15.22 -3.57
CA LYS A 150 3.25 15.06 -3.58
C LYS A 150 3.74 15.13 -5.03
N LEU A 151 4.92 15.69 -5.23
CA LEU A 151 5.46 15.92 -6.58
C LEU A 151 5.70 14.63 -7.36
N ASP A 152 6.15 13.60 -6.66
CA ASP A 152 6.53 12.29 -7.20
C ASP A 152 5.37 11.29 -7.32
N ILE A 153 4.25 11.52 -6.59
CA ILE A 153 3.12 10.59 -6.55
C ILE A 153 1.98 11.09 -7.42
N GLY A 154 1.53 10.25 -8.33
CA GLY A 154 0.28 10.40 -9.06
C GLY A 154 -0.88 9.86 -8.24
N MET A 155 -2.06 10.49 -8.40
CA MET A 155 -3.23 10.17 -7.60
C MET A 155 -4.48 10.12 -8.48
N LYS A 156 -5.36 9.13 -8.22
CA LYS A 156 -6.70 9.06 -8.77
C LYS A 156 -7.69 8.86 -7.63
N PHE A 157 -8.62 9.79 -7.52
CA PHE A 157 -9.66 9.76 -6.49
C PHE A 157 -10.69 8.68 -6.80
N LEU A 158 -10.97 7.78 -5.85
CA LEU A 158 -11.94 6.70 -6.01
C LEU A 158 -13.32 7.04 -5.46
N GLY A 159 -13.39 7.86 -4.43
CA GLY A 159 -14.64 8.23 -3.76
C GLY A 159 -14.43 8.71 -2.33
N SER A 160 -15.50 9.15 -1.72
CA SER A 160 -15.55 9.61 -0.33
C SER A 160 -16.52 8.79 0.48
N SER A 161 -16.21 8.58 1.75
CA SER A 161 -17.10 7.90 2.68
C SER A 161 -17.04 8.54 4.06
N LYS A 162 -18.18 8.61 4.77
CA LYS A 162 -18.23 9.11 6.14
C LYS A 162 -17.58 8.12 7.10
N ILE A 163 -16.96 8.64 8.16
CA ILE A 163 -16.54 7.82 9.29
C ILE A 163 -17.72 7.67 10.24
N ILE A 164 -18.01 6.45 10.63
CA ILE A 164 -19.06 6.07 11.55
C ILE A 164 -18.47 5.39 12.78
N ALA A 165 -19.21 5.43 13.89
CA ALA A 165 -19.00 4.55 15.02
C ALA A 165 -19.76 3.24 14.83
N PHE A 166 -19.23 2.14 15.39
CA PHE A 166 -19.96 0.87 15.44
C PHE A 166 -19.66 0.15 16.76
N GLY A 167 -20.64 -0.62 17.23
CA GLY A 167 -20.55 -1.33 18.51
C GLY A 167 -21.77 -2.18 18.74
N GLN A 168 -21.79 -2.91 19.86
CA GLN A 168 -22.99 -3.65 20.28
C GLN A 168 -24.13 -2.66 20.57
N PRO A 169 -25.41 -3.07 20.34
CA PRO A 169 -26.57 -2.18 20.52
C PRO A 169 -26.66 -1.56 21.92
N GLU A 170 -26.19 -2.24 22.96
CA GLU A 170 -26.23 -1.79 24.36
C GLU A 170 -25.43 -0.51 24.60
N TYR A 171 -24.38 -0.22 23.80
CA TYR A 171 -23.65 1.04 23.89
C TYR A 171 -24.41 2.24 23.34
N PHE A 172 -25.49 2.01 22.59
CA PHE A 172 -26.25 3.04 21.87
C PHE A 172 -27.71 3.18 22.35
N VAL A 173 -27.99 2.74 23.58
CA VAL A 173 -29.34 2.65 24.18
C VAL A 173 -30.13 3.97 24.21
N THR A 174 -29.48 5.10 23.99
CA THR A 174 -30.15 6.42 24.08
C THR A 174 -31.09 6.75 22.92
N GLY A 175 -31.31 5.82 21.97
CA GLY A 175 -32.13 6.05 20.78
C GLY A 175 -31.59 7.11 19.82
N LYS A 176 -30.41 7.65 20.08
CA LYS A 176 -29.77 8.65 19.23
C LYS A 176 -29.28 8.01 17.92
N LYS A 177 -29.77 8.50 16.81
CA LYS A 177 -29.26 8.12 15.47
C LYS A 177 -27.91 8.77 15.13
N ILE A 178 -27.49 9.79 15.89
CA ILE A 178 -26.27 10.55 15.69
C ILE A 178 -25.63 10.81 17.04
N LEU A 179 -24.37 10.44 17.22
CA LEU A 179 -23.56 10.75 18.40
C LEU A 179 -22.86 12.08 18.21
N LYS A 180 -22.84 12.91 19.24
CA LYS A 180 -21.93 14.06 19.30
C LYS A 180 -20.54 13.59 19.73
N MET A 181 -19.50 14.33 19.36
CA MET A 181 -18.12 13.98 19.75
C MET A 181 -17.97 13.85 21.26
N VAL A 182 -18.65 14.71 22.04
CA VAL A 182 -18.64 14.63 23.51
C VAL A 182 -19.32 13.37 24.05
N ASP A 183 -20.29 12.78 23.35
CA ASP A 183 -20.94 11.56 23.82
C ASP A 183 -19.93 10.37 23.81
N LEU A 184 -18.95 10.40 22.91
CA LEU A 184 -17.92 9.36 22.78
C LEU A 184 -17.04 9.25 24.05
N THR A 185 -16.87 10.34 24.82
CA THR A 185 -16.06 10.32 26.06
C THR A 185 -16.64 9.41 27.14
N LYS A 186 -17.91 9.06 27.03
CA LYS A 186 -18.63 8.21 27.99
C LYS A 186 -18.66 6.74 27.58
N LEU A 187 -18.09 6.42 26.41
CA LEU A 187 -18.11 5.07 25.84
C LEU A 187 -16.71 4.45 25.86
N PRO A 188 -16.61 3.13 26.00
CA PRO A 188 -15.33 2.43 25.94
C PRO A 188 -14.82 2.43 24.49
N ILE A 189 -13.84 3.30 24.21
CA ILE A 189 -13.31 3.49 22.86
C ILE A 189 -12.21 2.48 22.56
N ILE A 190 -12.28 1.83 21.42
CA ILE A 190 -11.22 1.03 20.82
C ILE A 190 -10.67 1.81 19.64
N PHE A 191 -9.37 2.14 19.68
CA PHE A 191 -8.68 2.73 18.53
C PHE A 191 -7.78 1.73 17.83
N ARG A 192 -7.64 1.91 16.53
CA ARG A 192 -6.56 1.31 15.77
C ARG A 192 -5.22 1.93 16.14
N GLU A 193 -4.14 1.32 15.65
CA GLU A 193 -2.77 1.81 15.76
C GLU A 193 -2.62 3.28 15.31
N LYS A 194 -1.60 3.98 15.82
CA LYS A 194 -1.36 5.41 15.52
C LYS A 194 -1.17 5.73 14.03
N GLY A 195 -0.78 4.76 13.22
CA GLY A 195 -0.68 4.87 11.75
C GLY A 195 -2.02 4.96 11.02
N SER A 196 -3.13 4.56 11.66
CA SER A 196 -4.47 4.54 11.07
C SER A 196 -5.00 5.93 10.73
N ASN A 197 -5.47 6.12 9.50
CA ASN A 197 -6.10 7.37 9.08
C ASN A 197 -7.47 7.59 9.72
N THR A 198 -8.28 6.54 9.91
CA THR A 198 -9.56 6.64 10.64
C THR A 198 -9.34 7.24 12.02
N ARG A 199 -8.34 6.72 12.77
CA ARG A 199 -7.95 7.28 14.07
C ARG A 199 -7.54 8.75 13.97
N LYS A 200 -6.65 9.08 13.03
CA LYS A 200 -6.17 10.47 12.83
C LYS A 200 -7.30 11.46 12.57
N ILE A 201 -8.30 11.06 11.77
CA ILE A 201 -9.45 11.91 11.44
C ILE A 201 -10.33 12.11 12.68
N ILE A 202 -10.63 11.04 13.43
CA ILE A 202 -11.42 11.12 14.67
C ILE A 202 -10.71 11.97 15.72
N GLU A 203 -9.41 11.72 15.97
CA GLU A 203 -8.63 12.50 16.94
C GLU A 203 -8.53 13.98 16.55
N LYS A 204 -8.37 14.27 15.24
CA LYS A 204 -8.35 15.65 14.72
C LYS A 204 -9.68 16.36 14.94
N GLU A 205 -10.79 15.71 14.59
CA GLU A 205 -12.14 16.27 14.78
C GLU A 205 -12.45 16.48 16.26
N ALA A 206 -12.11 15.51 17.11
CA ALA A 206 -12.25 15.64 18.57
C ALA A 206 -11.48 16.86 19.10
N LYS A 207 -10.24 17.04 18.63
CA LYS A 207 -9.41 18.21 19.02
C LYS A 207 -10.04 19.54 18.58
N ILE A 208 -10.61 19.61 17.37
CA ILE A 208 -11.32 20.81 16.87
C ILE A 208 -12.51 21.14 17.77
N GLN A 209 -13.21 20.12 18.25
CA GLN A 209 -14.37 20.30 19.14
C GLN A 209 -13.99 20.40 20.62
N GLY A 210 -12.70 20.48 20.97
CA GLY A 210 -12.22 20.58 22.36
C GLY A 210 -12.45 19.30 23.17
N VAL A 211 -12.63 18.15 22.54
CA VAL A 211 -12.90 16.86 23.19
C VAL A 211 -11.62 16.02 23.22
N ASN A 212 -11.31 15.44 24.37
CA ASN A 212 -10.19 14.52 24.54
C ASN A 212 -10.72 13.07 24.60
N LEU A 213 -10.48 12.30 23.55
CA LEU A 213 -10.84 10.89 23.49
C LEU A 213 -9.70 10.03 24.03
N LYS A 214 -10.03 9.15 24.98
CA LYS A 214 -9.07 8.22 25.58
C LYS A 214 -9.47 6.80 25.23
N PRO A 215 -8.69 6.07 24.39
CA PRO A 215 -8.98 4.67 24.12
C PRO A 215 -8.71 3.83 25.35
N ILE A 216 -9.55 2.80 25.54
CA ILE A 216 -9.32 1.75 26.56
C ILE A 216 -8.54 0.58 25.95
N ILE A 217 -8.62 0.40 24.62
CA ILE A 217 -7.87 -0.62 23.85
C ILE A 217 -7.27 0.06 22.62
N GLU A 218 -6.01 -0.25 22.35
CA GLU A 218 -5.38 -0.01 21.05
C GLU A 218 -5.12 -1.36 20.38
N VAL A 219 -5.49 -1.47 19.09
CA VAL A 219 -5.39 -2.73 18.34
C VAL A 219 -4.82 -2.48 16.94
N GLU A 220 -3.98 -3.38 16.48
CA GLU A 220 -3.45 -3.36 15.11
C GLU A 220 -4.36 -4.13 14.16
N GLY A 221 -4.67 -3.54 13.02
CA GLY A 221 -5.47 -4.13 11.96
C GLY A 221 -7.00 -4.01 12.16
N ARG A 222 -7.71 -4.05 11.04
CA ARG A 222 -9.18 -3.87 10.98
C ARG A 222 -9.96 -5.07 11.49
N GLU A 223 -9.48 -6.26 11.17
CA GLU A 223 -10.16 -7.51 11.53
C GLU A 223 -10.20 -7.70 13.05
N ALA A 224 -9.05 -7.50 13.70
CA ALA A 224 -8.96 -7.58 15.14
C ALA A 224 -9.83 -6.52 15.83
N MET A 225 -9.84 -5.27 15.31
CA MET A 225 -10.73 -4.23 15.82
C MET A 225 -12.20 -4.63 15.69
N ARG A 226 -12.62 -5.14 14.53
CA ARG A 226 -14.00 -5.56 14.29
C ARG A 226 -14.42 -6.66 15.28
N GLU A 227 -13.60 -7.67 15.48
CA GLU A 227 -13.93 -8.78 16.39
C GLU A 227 -13.93 -8.33 17.86
N LEU A 228 -13.04 -7.44 18.29
CA LEU A 228 -13.07 -6.86 19.63
C LEU A 228 -14.37 -6.06 19.85
N VAL A 229 -14.79 -5.26 18.89
CA VAL A 229 -16.05 -4.53 18.97
C VAL A 229 -17.25 -5.49 18.98
N ALA A 230 -17.26 -6.50 18.13
CA ALA A 230 -18.32 -7.48 18.07
C ALA A 230 -18.40 -8.37 19.32
N SER A 231 -17.31 -8.57 20.04
CA SER A 231 -17.29 -9.27 21.34
C SER A 231 -17.81 -8.44 22.52
N GLY A 232 -18.13 -7.14 22.29
CA GLY A 232 -18.61 -6.25 23.34
C GLY A 232 -17.49 -5.55 24.14
N ALA A 233 -16.24 -5.55 23.66
CA ALA A 233 -15.15 -4.88 24.37
C ALA A 233 -15.23 -3.32 24.30
N GLY A 234 -16.07 -2.77 23.43
CA GLY A 234 -16.26 -1.32 23.29
C GLY A 234 -16.78 -0.93 21.91
N ILE A 235 -16.63 0.35 21.57
CA ILE A 235 -17.00 0.91 20.28
C ILE A 235 -15.76 1.18 19.43
N GLY A 236 -15.90 0.98 18.13
CA GLY A 236 -14.87 1.27 17.14
C GLY A 236 -15.32 2.27 16.09
N PHE A 237 -14.39 2.65 15.20
CA PHE A 237 -14.63 3.58 14.10
C PHE A 237 -14.17 2.99 12.78
N VAL A 238 -14.96 3.22 11.74
CA VAL A 238 -14.68 2.71 10.38
C VAL A 238 -15.26 3.66 9.33
N SER A 239 -14.71 3.65 8.13
CA SER A 239 -15.36 4.26 6.98
C SER A 239 -16.67 3.49 6.67
N GLU A 240 -17.76 4.19 6.41
CA GLU A 240 -19.06 3.57 6.14
C GLU A 240 -19.00 2.60 4.94
N ALA A 241 -18.20 2.92 3.92
CA ALA A 241 -17.97 2.04 2.77
C ALA A 241 -17.23 0.72 3.12
N GLU A 242 -16.55 0.67 4.26
CA GLU A 242 -15.83 -0.50 4.77
C GLU A 242 -16.62 -1.25 5.84
N PHE A 243 -17.74 -0.70 6.29
CA PHE A 243 -18.57 -1.35 7.30
C PHE A 243 -19.21 -2.62 6.73
N VAL A 244 -18.86 -3.74 7.31
CA VAL A 244 -19.47 -5.02 7.00
C VAL A 244 -20.60 -5.27 7.98
N ALA A 245 -21.82 -5.46 7.46
CA ALA A 245 -22.97 -5.78 8.28
C ALA A 245 -22.74 -7.06 9.11
N ASP A 246 -23.01 -6.97 10.39
CA ASP A 246 -22.88 -8.07 11.35
C ASP A 246 -24.02 -7.96 12.36
N THR A 247 -24.70 -9.05 12.66
CA THR A 247 -25.84 -9.08 13.58
C THR A 247 -25.49 -8.72 15.02
N ARG A 248 -24.21 -8.81 15.38
CA ARG A 248 -23.70 -8.50 16.72
C ARG A 248 -23.48 -7.00 16.95
N VAL A 249 -23.41 -6.20 15.88
CA VAL A 249 -23.08 -4.77 15.97
C VAL A 249 -24.03 -3.90 15.16
N MET A 250 -24.19 -2.68 15.58
CA MET A 250 -24.87 -1.65 14.80
C MET A 250 -23.95 -0.46 14.51
N LYS A 251 -24.21 0.24 13.41
CA LYS A 251 -23.52 1.47 13.04
C LYS A 251 -24.32 2.69 13.52
N VAL A 252 -23.59 3.73 13.93
CA VAL A 252 -24.15 5.01 14.35
C VAL A 252 -23.33 6.15 13.75
N ASN A 253 -24.02 7.16 13.21
CA ASN A 253 -23.35 8.33 12.68
C ASN A 253 -22.76 9.19 13.79
N ILE A 254 -21.65 9.90 13.47
CA ILE A 254 -21.00 10.86 14.37
C ILE A 254 -21.21 12.26 13.79
N GLN A 255 -21.56 13.23 14.62
CA GLN A 255 -21.66 14.63 14.22
C GLN A 255 -20.26 15.22 14.02
N GLY A 256 -19.99 15.74 12.81
CA GLY A 256 -18.74 16.42 12.46
C GLY A 256 -18.60 16.55 10.95
N ASP A 257 -18.19 17.73 10.49
CA ASP A 257 -18.11 18.01 9.05
C ASP A 257 -16.85 17.42 8.41
N ASN A 258 -15.80 17.17 9.22
CA ASN A 258 -14.52 16.66 8.73
C ASN A 258 -14.38 15.13 8.87
N LEU A 259 -15.43 14.43 9.27
CA LEU A 259 -15.42 12.98 9.44
C LEU A 259 -15.63 12.27 8.09
N VAL A 260 -14.79 12.60 7.13
CA VAL A 260 -14.82 12.05 5.77
C VAL A 260 -13.48 11.45 5.41
N MET A 261 -13.51 10.26 4.84
CA MET A 261 -12.37 9.56 4.29
C MET A 261 -12.44 9.55 2.77
N ASN A 262 -11.43 10.12 2.13
CA ASN A 262 -11.31 10.18 0.67
C ASN A 262 -10.36 9.08 0.19
N GLU A 263 -10.87 8.09 -0.49
CA GLU A 263 -10.04 7.00 -1.01
C GLU A 263 -9.36 7.37 -2.31
N THR A 264 -8.10 7.00 -2.43
CA THR A 264 -7.23 7.39 -3.53
C THR A 264 -6.36 6.21 -3.99
N VAL A 265 -6.28 6.02 -5.29
CA VAL A 265 -5.23 5.21 -5.92
C VAL A 265 -3.99 6.07 -6.06
N ALA A 266 -2.90 5.61 -5.50
CA ALA A 266 -1.58 6.26 -5.55
C ALA A 266 -0.60 5.41 -6.38
N PHE A 267 0.29 6.07 -7.11
CA PHE A 267 1.36 5.44 -7.90
C PHE A 267 2.50 6.41 -8.11
N LEU A 268 3.70 5.94 -8.36
CA LEU A 268 4.80 6.81 -8.75
C LEU A 268 4.58 7.33 -10.17
N LYS A 269 4.62 8.67 -10.37
CA LYS A 269 4.41 9.30 -11.68
C LYS A 269 5.38 8.79 -12.72
N GLN A 270 6.64 8.63 -12.37
CA GLN A 270 7.69 8.10 -13.25
C GLN A 270 7.41 6.67 -13.74
N ARG A 271 6.55 5.91 -13.03
CA ARG A 271 6.17 4.54 -13.36
C ARG A 271 4.81 4.44 -14.07
N SER A 272 4.13 5.55 -14.32
CA SER A 272 2.78 5.56 -14.92
C SER A 272 2.74 4.89 -16.31
N ASN A 273 3.86 4.92 -17.05
CA ASN A 273 3.99 4.33 -18.38
C ASN A 273 4.34 2.83 -18.36
N VAL A 274 4.72 2.26 -17.21
CA VAL A 274 4.92 0.81 -17.09
C VAL A 274 3.62 0.11 -17.49
N ARG A 275 3.71 -0.83 -18.42
CA ARG A 275 2.56 -1.43 -19.11
C ARG A 275 1.49 -1.97 -18.15
N VAL A 276 1.88 -2.68 -17.09
CA VAL A 276 0.94 -3.21 -16.10
C VAL A 276 0.27 -2.12 -15.28
N ILE A 277 1.01 -1.07 -14.90
CA ILE A 277 0.48 0.09 -14.16
C ILE A 277 -0.49 0.88 -15.02
N ARG A 278 -0.09 1.25 -16.26
CA ARG A 278 -0.93 1.96 -17.23
C ARG A 278 -2.26 1.25 -17.46
N ASN A 279 -2.23 -0.06 -17.67
CA ASN A 279 -3.45 -0.83 -17.90
C ASN A 279 -4.34 -0.92 -16.65
N PHE A 280 -3.75 -1.00 -15.45
CA PHE A 280 -4.52 -0.95 -14.21
C PHE A 280 -5.18 0.43 -14.03
N LEU A 281 -4.42 1.51 -14.21
CA LEU A 281 -4.92 2.89 -14.10
C LEU A 281 -6.03 3.20 -15.11
N SER A 282 -5.98 2.63 -16.32
CA SER A 282 -7.06 2.74 -17.31
C SER A 282 -8.38 2.12 -16.82
N LEU A 283 -8.33 1.03 -16.05
CA LEU A 283 -9.54 0.46 -15.44
C LEU A 283 -10.02 1.28 -14.25
N VAL A 284 -9.11 1.88 -13.49
CA VAL A 284 -9.45 2.85 -12.45
C VAL A 284 -10.25 4.02 -13.04
N ASP A 285 -9.77 4.61 -14.16
CA ASP A 285 -10.46 5.72 -14.83
C ASP A 285 -11.87 5.35 -15.29
N LYS A 286 -12.03 4.15 -15.86
CA LYS A 286 -13.35 3.63 -16.26
C LYS A 286 -14.28 3.45 -15.07
N HIS A 287 -13.75 2.96 -13.95
CA HIS A 287 -14.55 2.78 -12.72
C HIS A 287 -15.02 4.12 -12.16
N ILE A 288 -14.14 5.12 -12.13
CA ILE A 288 -14.46 6.47 -11.68
C ILE A 288 -15.55 7.10 -12.57
N SER A 289 -15.43 7.00 -13.89
CA SER A 289 -16.39 7.58 -14.82
C SER A 289 -17.80 6.96 -14.70
N VAL A 290 -17.90 5.66 -14.42
CA VAL A 290 -19.19 4.97 -14.20
C VAL A 290 -19.84 5.38 -12.88
N ASN A 291 -19.07 5.66 -11.85
CA ASN A 291 -19.60 6.04 -10.52
C ASN A 291 -19.87 7.55 -10.38
N SER A 292 -19.51 8.35 -11.39
CA SER A 292 -19.73 9.81 -11.42
C SER A 292 -21.01 10.20 -12.20
N THR A 293 -21.66 9.24 -12.85
CA THR A 293 -22.98 9.33 -13.50
C THR A 293 -24.06 8.75 -12.60
#